data_3e829d65819f16d3faeb9bd2c63193f5
#
_entry.id   3e829d65819f16d3faeb9bd2c63193f5
#
_cell.length_a   1.000
_cell.length_b   1.000
_cell.length_c   1.000
_cell.angle_alpha   90.00
_cell.angle_beta   90.00
_cell.angle_gamma   90.00
#
_symmetry.space_group_name_H-M   'P 1'
#
loop_
_entity.id
_entity.type
_entity.pdbx_description
1 polymer ?
#
loop_
_entity_poly.entity_id
_entity_poly.type
_entity_poly.pdbx_seq_one_letter_code
_entity_poly.pdbx_strand_id
1 'polypeptide(L)'
;MRYILILFLLISTKGFSQCRTFIVGVKGDTLNCVDMKGMKQGRWVIELPPLRGEKGYEEQGVFINGKKEGQWQQFTLDGDLLAIENYRWGNKNGRCMYYNPFGQPIREESWKAVNPDNPYDTIDIFGLNDPTKVIRRDVIKLDGHTLRHGTWKYFDLDFGTVVKTEQYKLDKLTVAGQVEDELAPIDISNGANTKAKTDTTGKKSIAKPKEVQEYEKKNAGKKKVKTRTGETGH
;
A
#
# COMPACT_ATOMS: atom_id res chain seq x y z
N MET A 1 44.89 -14.79 -34.04
CA MET A 1 44.67 -13.84 -32.90
C MET A 1 44.13 -12.47 -33.31
N ARG A 2 44.56 -11.84 -34.39
CA ARG A 2 44.12 -10.50 -34.84
C ARG A 2 42.58 -10.41 -35.09
N TYR A 3 41.98 -11.43 -35.64
CA TYR A 3 40.53 -11.44 -35.97
C TYR A 3 39.62 -11.66 -34.75
N ILE A 4 40.13 -12.32 -33.70
CA ILE A 4 39.40 -12.52 -32.44
C ILE A 4 39.27 -11.19 -31.68
N LEU A 5 40.30 -10.35 -31.71
CA LEU A 5 40.28 -9.01 -31.10
C LEU A 5 39.27 -8.08 -31.80
N ILE A 6 39.15 -8.16 -33.13
CA ILE A 6 38.19 -7.38 -33.93
C ILE A 6 36.75 -7.86 -33.64
N LEU A 7 36.53 -9.16 -33.49
CA LEU A 7 35.22 -9.74 -33.12
C LEU A 7 34.80 -9.29 -31.72
N PHE A 8 35.72 -9.22 -30.74
CA PHE A 8 35.44 -8.73 -29.39
C PHE A 8 35.08 -7.23 -29.38
N LEU A 9 35.70 -6.42 -30.23
CA LEU A 9 35.41 -4.99 -30.35
C LEU A 9 34.01 -4.72 -30.91
N LEU A 10 33.48 -5.61 -31.76
CA LEU A 10 32.15 -5.49 -32.35
C LEU A 10 31.01 -5.91 -31.39
N ILE A 11 31.32 -6.69 -30.33
CA ILE A 11 30.34 -7.16 -29.35
C ILE A 11 30.10 -6.12 -28.24
N SER A 12 31.03 -5.20 -28.02
CA SER A 12 30.98 -4.20 -26.94
C SER A 12 30.06 -3.00 -27.20
N THR A 13 29.41 -2.90 -28.36
CA THR A 13 28.57 -1.74 -28.72
C THR A 13 27.09 -1.90 -28.37
N LYS A 14 26.66 -2.97 -27.69
CA LYS A 14 25.26 -3.18 -27.33
C LYS A 14 24.99 -2.78 -25.87
N GLY A 15 25.04 -1.49 -25.58
CA GLY A 15 24.79 -1.08 -24.18
C GLY A 15 24.29 0.34 -23.96
N PHE A 16 24.26 1.17 -24.96
CA PHE A 16 23.72 2.51 -24.78
C PHE A 16 22.24 2.52 -25.21
N SER A 17 21.35 2.61 -24.26
CA SER A 17 19.97 2.99 -24.50
C SER A 17 19.99 4.37 -25.18
N GLN A 18 19.81 4.41 -26.49
CA GLN A 18 19.76 5.66 -27.24
C GLN A 18 18.47 6.39 -26.87
N CYS A 19 18.59 7.55 -26.24
CA CYS A 19 17.46 8.43 -26.03
C CYS A 19 17.10 9.13 -27.33
N ARG A 20 15.83 9.06 -27.70
CA ARG A 20 15.25 9.87 -28.77
C ARG A 20 15.15 11.33 -28.34
N THR A 21 14.72 11.57 -27.10
CA THR A 21 14.67 12.88 -26.47
C THR A 21 15.19 12.78 -25.05
N PHE A 22 15.87 13.82 -24.59
CA PHE A 22 16.37 13.91 -23.21
C PHE A 22 16.67 15.36 -22.84
N ILE A 23 16.87 15.61 -21.57
CA ILE A 23 17.33 16.87 -20.99
C ILE A 23 18.70 16.64 -20.37
N VAL A 24 19.62 17.57 -20.52
CA VAL A 24 20.89 17.55 -19.81
C VAL A 24 20.72 18.27 -18.48
N GLY A 25 20.92 17.56 -17.39
CA GLY A 25 20.87 18.13 -16.04
C GLY A 25 22.07 19.04 -15.74
N VAL A 26 21.98 19.79 -14.64
CA VAL A 26 23.01 20.76 -14.23
C VAL A 26 24.40 20.12 -14.03
N LYS A 27 24.42 18.84 -13.66
CA LYS A 27 25.65 18.05 -13.47
C LYS A 27 26.12 17.33 -14.73
N GLY A 28 25.48 17.59 -15.89
CA GLY A 28 25.78 16.92 -17.14
C GLY A 28 25.18 15.52 -17.27
N ASP A 29 24.33 15.11 -16.34
CA ASP A 29 23.61 13.84 -16.38
C ASP A 29 22.41 13.90 -17.36
N THR A 30 22.05 12.75 -17.90
CA THR A 30 20.89 12.63 -18.78
C THR A 30 19.63 12.42 -17.95
N LEU A 31 18.68 13.34 -18.12
CA LEU A 31 17.37 13.32 -17.48
C LEU A 31 16.26 13.20 -18.54
N ASN A 32 15.11 12.68 -18.12
CA ASN A 32 13.88 12.64 -18.91
C ASN A 32 14.07 11.97 -20.28
N CYS A 33 14.85 10.87 -20.29
CA CYS A 33 15.12 10.11 -21.49
C CYS A 33 13.85 9.37 -21.97
N VAL A 34 13.50 9.57 -23.24
CA VAL A 34 12.53 8.74 -23.97
C VAL A 34 13.32 7.95 -25.00
N ASP A 35 13.19 6.64 -24.97
CA ASP A 35 13.91 5.75 -25.91
C ASP A 35 13.30 5.77 -27.33
N MET A 36 13.91 5.04 -28.23
CA MET A 36 13.45 4.95 -29.64
C MET A 36 12.07 4.30 -29.78
N LYS A 37 11.59 3.59 -28.76
CA LYS A 37 10.25 2.98 -28.72
C LYS A 37 9.21 3.89 -28.07
N GLY A 38 9.60 5.10 -27.65
CA GLY A 38 8.73 6.06 -26.96
C GLY A 38 8.53 5.78 -25.47
N MET A 39 9.33 4.87 -24.87
CA MET A 39 9.22 4.55 -23.44
C MET A 39 10.17 5.43 -22.62
N LYS A 40 9.70 5.85 -21.45
CA LYS A 40 10.50 6.58 -20.47
C LYS A 40 11.59 5.66 -19.89
N GLN A 41 12.82 6.16 -19.82
CA GLN A 41 13.98 5.41 -19.32
C GLN A 41 14.86 6.29 -18.43
N GLY A 42 15.51 5.66 -17.44
CA GLY A 42 16.49 6.33 -16.58
C GLY A 42 15.88 7.33 -15.60
N ARG A 43 16.68 8.32 -15.20
CA ARG A 43 16.27 9.35 -14.21
C ARG A 43 15.32 10.36 -14.84
N TRP A 44 14.29 10.68 -14.08
CA TRP A 44 13.25 11.63 -14.49
C TRP A 44 13.01 12.65 -13.37
N VAL A 45 12.79 13.88 -13.81
CA VAL A 45 12.27 14.97 -13.02
C VAL A 45 11.01 15.47 -13.74
N ILE A 46 9.87 15.47 -13.04
CA ILE A 46 8.56 15.84 -13.59
C ILE A 46 8.02 16.97 -12.73
N GLU A 47 7.89 18.14 -13.29
CA GLU A 47 7.26 19.27 -12.64
C GLU A 47 5.78 19.32 -13.03
N LEU A 48 4.90 19.40 -12.04
CA LEU A 48 3.47 19.55 -12.19
C LEU A 48 3.09 20.96 -11.68
N PRO A 49 2.70 21.87 -12.57
CA PRO A 49 2.35 23.23 -12.18
C PRO A 49 1.06 23.26 -11.34
N PRO A 50 0.82 24.30 -10.55
CA PRO A 50 -0.43 24.49 -9.84
C PRO A 50 -1.62 24.49 -10.80
N LEU A 51 -2.69 23.78 -10.44
CA LEU A 51 -3.88 23.68 -11.25
C LEU A 51 -5.15 23.70 -10.38
N ARG A 52 -6.10 24.57 -10.69
CA ARG A 52 -7.43 24.62 -10.06
C ARG A 52 -7.43 24.69 -8.53
N GLY A 53 -6.46 25.41 -7.94
CA GLY A 53 -6.31 25.54 -6.48
C GLY A 53 -5.46 24.47 -5.82
N GLU A 54 -5.09 23.42 -6.54
CA GLU A 54 -4.08 22.45 -6.09
C GLU A 54 -2.68 23.04 -6.25
N LYS A 55 -1.86 22.89 -5.22
CA LYS A 55 -0.46 23.30 -5.26
C LYS A 55 0.30 22.39 -6.22
N GLY A 56 1.17 23.00 -7.05
CA GLY A 56 2.10 22.25 -7.89
C GLY A 56 3.13 21.50 -7.05
N TYR A 57 3.79 20.51 -7.67
CA TYR A 57 4.85 19.74 -7.05
C TYR A 57 5.83 19.21 -8.11
N GLU A 58 7.01 18.81 -7.68
CA GLU A 58 8.01 18.14 -8.47
C GLU A 58 8.13 16.68 -8.05
N GLU A 59 8.20 15.77 -9.00
CA GLU A 59 8.49 14.35 -8.77
C GLU A 59 9.84 13.98 -9.40
N GLN A 60 10.65 13.22 -8.69
CA GLN A 60 11.87 12.66 -9.24
C GLN A 60 12.05 11.19 -8.88
N GLY A 61 12.58 10.42 -9.84
CA GLY A 61 12.82 9.00 -9.68
C GLY A 61 13.35 8.35 -10.96
N VAL A 62 13.15 7.06 -11.08
CA VAL A 62 13.64 6.27 -12.21
C VAL A 62 12.49 5.60 -12.94
N PHE A 63 12.51 5.67 -14.27
CA PHE A 63 11.68 4.83 -15.14
C PHE A 63 12.50 3.70 -15.75
N ILE A 64 11.90 2.52 -15.81
CA ILE A 64 12.38 1.39 -16.58
C ILE A 64 11.25 0.93 -17.49
N ASN A 65 11.47 0.98 -18.81
CA ASN A 65 10.48 0.60 -19.81
C ASN A 65 9.11 1.29 -19.61
N GLY A 66 9.13 2.59 -19.31
CA GLY A 66 7.93 3.40 -19.12
C GLY A 66 7.23 3.22 -17.77
N LYS A 67 7.73 2.35 -16.88
CA LYS A 67 7.17 2.08 -15.55
C LYS A 67 8.04 2.72 -14.45
N LYS A 68 7.42 3.34 -13.44
CA LYS A 68 8.13 3.82 -12.24
C LYS A 68 8.80 2.63 -11.55
N GLU A 69 10.07 2.79 -11.14
CA GLU A 69 10.84 1.73 -10.48
C GLU A 69 11.70 2.33 -9.37
N GLY A 70 11.84 1.59 -8.25
CA GLY A 70 12.60 2.02 -7.09
C GLY A 70 11.98 3.19 -6.36
N GLN A 71 12.81 3.99 -5.72
CA GLN A 71 12.40 5.12 -4.89
C GLN A 71 12.06 6.34 -5.76
N TRP A 72 10.91 6.94 -5.47
CA TRP A 72 10.43 8.20 -6.00
C TRP A 72 10.25 9.21 -4.88
N GLN A 73 10.58 10.45 -5.15
CA GLN A 73 10.45 11.54 -4.21
C GLN A 73 9.57 12.62 -4.80
N GLN A 74 8.71 13.21 -3.96
CA GLN A 74 7.88 14.35 -4.32
C GLN A 74 8.30 15.55 -3.46
N PHE A 75 8.39 16.71 -4.07
CA PHE A 75 8.75 17.96 -3.42
C PHE A 75 7.72 19.04 -3.73
N THR A 76 7.56 20.00 -2.85
CA THR A 76 6.92 21.26 -3.21
C THR A 76 7.74 21.95 -4.28
N LEU A 77 7.15 22.95 -4.97
CA LEU A 77 7.93 23.78 -5.91
C LEU A 77 8.98 24.66 -5.19
N ASP A 78 8.86 24.82 -3.88
CA ASP A 78 9.83 25.49 -3.01
C ASP A 78 10.97 24.57 -2.55
N GLY A 79 10.85 23.24 -2.84
CA GLY A 79 11.88 22.23 -2.56
C GLY A 79 11.67 21.43 -1.28
N ASP A 80 10.55 21.58 -0.56
CA ASP A 80 10.25 20.80 0.63
C ASP A 80 9.77 19.40 0.27
N LEU A 81 10.27 18.38 0.98
CA LEU A 81 9.92 17.00 0.75
C LEU A 81 8.47 16.71 1.17
N LEU A 82 7.65 16.24 0.24
CA LEU A 82 6.25 15.85 0.48
C LEU A 82 6.05 14.35 0.61
N ALA A 83 6.78 13.55 -0.20
CA ALA A 83 6.64 12.10 -0.14
C ALA A 83 7.92 11.37 -0.56
N ILE A 84 8.09 10.18 0.00
CA ILE A 84 9.02 9.16 -0.48
C ILE A 84 8.19 7.91 -0.76
N GLU A 85 8.11 7.53 -2.01
CA GLU A 85 7.32 6.38 -2.46
C GLU A 85 8.22 5.34 -3.12
N ASN A 86 7.95 4.08 -2.89
CA ASN A 86 8.68 3.00 -3.53
C ASN A 86 7.78 2.31 -4.56
N TYR A 87 8.34 2.04 -5.73
CA TYR A 87 7.65 1.46 -6.86
C TYR A 87 8.33 0.19 -7.37
N ARG A 88 7.52 -0.72 -7.89
CA ARG A 88 7.95 -1.90 -8.61
C ARG A 88 6.94 -2.18 -9.72
N TRP A 89 7.42 -2.37 -10.95
CA TRP A 89 6.57 -2.55 -12.14
C TRP A 89 5.55 -1.44 -12.38
N GLY A 90 5.83 -0.22 -11.93
CA GLY A 90 4.92 0.93 -11.99
C GLY A 90 3.91 1.02 -10.85
N ASN A 91 3.91 0.06 -9.92
CA ASN A 91 2.98 -0.03 -8.79
C ASN A 91 3.70 0.27 -7.46
N LYS A 92 3.00 0.87 -6.50
CA LYS A 92 3.56 1.10 -5.15
C LYS A 92 3.95 -0.22 -4.52
N ASN A 93 5.18 -0.29 -3.96
CA ASN A 93 5.72 -1.50 -3.34
C ASN A 93 6.62 -1.16 -2.16
N GLY A 94 6.37 -1.80 -1.02
CA GLY A 94 7.10 -1.53 0.20
C GLY A 94 6.62 -0.25 0.91
N ARG A 95 7.50 0.35 1.68
CA ARG A 95 7.21 1.48 2.56
C ARG A 95 7.15 2.79 1.78
N CYS A 96 6.08 3.57 2.00
CA CYS A 96 5.91 4.93 1.50
C CYS A 96 5.72 5.88 2.68
N MET A 97 6.36 7.04 2.64
CA MET A 97 6.30 8.06 3.68
C MET A 97 5.75 9.35 3.09
N TYR A 98 4.88 10.03 3.84
CA TYR A 98 4.28 11.30 3.46
C TYR A 98 4.54 12.33 4.54
N TYR A 99 4.85 13.55 4.12
CA TYR A 99 5.23 14.66 4.98
C TYR A 99 4.36 15.87 4.70
N ASN A 100 4.21 16.74 5.68
CA ASN A 100 3.70 18.09 5.46
C ASN A 100 4.84 19.00 4.94
N PRO A 101 4.52 20.22 4.45
CA PRO A 101 5.54 21.15 3.97
C PRO A 101 6.57 21.60 5.04
N PHE A 102 6.31 21.31 6.32
CA PHE A 102 7.23 21.59 7.42
C PHE A 102 8.18 20.42 7.72
N GLY A 103 8.13 19.34 6.90
CA GLY A 103 8.97 18.15 7.06
C GLY A 103 8.51 17.17 8.14
N GLN A 104 7.33 17.39 8.75
CA GLN A 104 6.79 16.47 9.73
C GLN A 104 6.08 15.29 9.05
N PRO A 105 6.25 14.05 9.54
CA PRO A 105 5.56 12.90 8.97
C PRO A 105 4.06 12.98 9.24
N ILE A 106 3.26 12.72 8.20
CA ILE A 106 1.80 12.64 8.27
C ILE A 106 1.37 11.18 8.35
N ARG A 107 1.98 10.36 7.49
CA ARG A 107 1.53 9.00 7.25
C ARG A 107 2.66 8.12 6.73
N GLU A 108 2.71 6.89 7.22
CA GLU A 108 3.51 5.79 6.67
C GLU A 108 2.56 4.73 6.13
N GLU A 109 2.78 4.32 4.89
CA GLU A 109 2.01 3.29 4.21
C GLU A 109 2.92 2.13 3.83
N SER A 110 2.37 0.92 3.81
CA SER A 110 3.08 -0.26 3.33
C SER A 110 2.25 -0.98 2.26
N TRP A 111 2.87 -1.23 1.12
CA TRP A 111 2.23 -1.72 -0.08
C TRP A 111 2.91 -2.95 -0.64
N LYS A 112 2.15 -3.78 -1.33
CA LYS A 112 2.66 -4.91 -2.11
C LYS A 112 2.24 -4.75 -3.58
N ALA A 113 3.22 -4.54 -4.45
CA ALA A 113 2.98 -4.51 -5.89
C ALA A 113 2.60 -5.89 -6.41
N VAL A 114 1.64 -5.94 -7.31
CA VAL A 114 1.29 -7.13 -8.07
C VAL A 114 2.02 -7.07 -9.41
N ASN A 115 2.72 -8.14 -9.75
CA ASN A 115 3.39 -8.24 -11.05
C ASN A 115 2.34 -8.35 -12.16
N PRO A 116 2.26 -7.38 -13.10
CA PRO A 116 1.26 -7.42 -14.16
C PRO A 116 1.42 -8.60 -15.11
N ASP A 117 2.65 -9.12 -15.26
CA ASP A 117 2.95 -10.23 -16.16
C ASP A 117 2.77 -11.59 -15.49
N ASN A 118 2.77 -11.63 -14.15
CA ASN A 118 2.56 -12.85 -13.36
C ASN A 118 1.87 -12.48 -12.03
N PRO A 119 0.54 -12.32 -12.02
CA PRO A 119 -0.22 -11.86 -10.85
C PRO A 119 -0.45 -12.99 -9.81
N TYR A 120 0.46 -13.91 -9.70
CA TYR A 120 0.37 -15.01 -8.73
C TYR A 120 1.40 -14.83 -7.62
N ASP A 121 1.00 -15.22 -6.40
CA ASP A 121 1.86 -15.26 -5.23
C ASP A 121 1.73 -16.59 -4.52
N THR A 122 2.76 -16.94 -3.76
CA THR A 122 2.79 -18.18 -2.99
C THR A 122 2.65 -17.86 -1.52
N ILE A 123 1.66 -18.44 -0.87
CA ILE A 123 1.45 -18.32 0.57
C ILE A 123 1.78 -19.63 1.26
N ASP A 124 2.51 -19.53 2.35
CA ASP A 124 2.80 -20.68 3.21
C ASP A 124 1.58 -20.97 4.10
N ILE A 125 1.18 -22.23 4.15
CA ILE A 125 0.14 -22.75 5.04
C ILE A 125 0.83 -23.52 6.16
N PHE A 126 0.56 -23.06 7.38
CA PHE A 126 1.19 -23.60 8.59
C PHE A 126 0.33 -24.66 9.28
N GLY A 127 0.93 -25.50 10.09
CA GLY A 127 0.25 -26.53 10.85
C GLY A 127 -0.54 -25.94 12.02
N LEU A 128 -1.75 -26.45 12.27
CA LEU A 128 -2.55 -26.06 13.44
C LEU A 128 -1.85 -26.38 14.78
N ASN A 129 -1.06 -27.45 14.82
CA ASN A 129 -0.36 -27.89 16.04
C ASN A 129 1.06 -27.35 16.14
N ASP A 130 1.61 -26.83 15.03
CA ASP A 130 2.95 -26.24 14.97
C ASP A 130 2.93 -25.07 13.97
N PRO A 131 2.72 -23.86 14.46
CA PRO A 131 2.63 -22.68 13.61
C PRO A 131 3.97 -22.27 12.98
N THR A 132 5.08 -22.88 13.34
CA THR A 132 6.38 -22.67 12.70
C THR A 132 6.62 -23.57 11.50
N LYS A 133 5.84 -24.67 11.38
CA LYS A 133 6.01 -25.67 10.35
C LYS A 133 5.10 -25.39 9.14
N VAL A 134 5.68 -25.08 8.01
CA VAL A 134 4.97 -25.01 6.74
C VAL A 134 4.56 -26.42 6.31
N ILE A 135 3.26 -26.68 6.20
CA ILE A 135 2.69 -27.95 5.73
C ILE A 135 2.49 -28.00 4.23
N ARG A 136 2.15 -26.85 3.63
CA ARG A 136 2.02 -26.75 2.17
C ARG A 136 2.19 -25.29 1.74
N ARG A 137 2.37 -25.12 0.44
CA ARG A 137 2.38 -23.80 -0.22
C ARG A 137 1.26 -23.74 -1.23
N ASP A 138 0.43 -22.73 -1.11
CA ASP A 138 -0.67 -22.49 -2.03
C ASP A 138 -0.36 -21.30 -2.93
N VAL A 139 -0.64 -21.44 -4.22
CA VAL A 139 -0.53 -20.34 -5.18
C VAL A 139 -1.87 -19.65 -5.26
N ILE A 140 -1.87 -18.36 -4.96
CA ILE A 140 -3.07 -17.51 -5.05
C ILE A 140 -2.89 -16.50 -6.17
N LYS A 141 -3.99 -16.17 -6.85
CA LYS A 141 -4.03 -15.06 -7.78
C LYS A 141 -4.32 -13.78 -7.01
N LEU A 142 -3.50 -12.77 -7.21
CA LEU A 142 -3.71 -11.44 -6.66
C LEU A 142 -4.49 -10.59 -7.66
N ASP A 143 -5.55 -9.96 -7.19
CA ASP A 143 -6.34 -9.04 -7.98
C ASP A 143 -5.88 -7.59 -7.72
N GLY A 144 -5.90 -6.76 -8.78
CA GLY A 144 -5.48 -5.38 -8.72
C GLY A 144 -4.02 -5.16 -9.12
N HIS A 145 -3.53 -3.94 -8.87
CA HIS A 145 -2.16 -3.52 -9.25
C HIS A 145 -1.25 -3.39 -8.03
N THR A 146 -1.80 -2.91 -6.93
CA THR A 146 -1.09 -2.74 -5.66
C THR A 146 -2.07 -3.01 -4.51
N LEU A 147 -1.61 -3.70 -3.48
CA LEU A 147 -2.41 -4.13 -2.34
C LEU A 147 -1.82 -3.54 -1.07
N ARG A 148 -2.67 -3.08 -0.15
CA ARG A 148 -2.22 -2.70 1.20
C ARG A 148 -1.69 -3.95 1.89
N HIS A 149 -0.45 -3.87 2.37
CA HIS A 149 0.21 -5.01 2.98
C HIS A 149 1.26 -4.56 3.99
N GLY A 150 1.15 -4.99 5.24
CA GLY A 150 2.02 -4.56 6.33
C GLY A 150 1.43 -3.44 7.17
N THR A 151 2.30 -2.72 7.88
CA THR A 151 1.91 -1.72 8.87
C THR A 151 1.69 -0.36 8.22
N TRP A 152 0.57 0.27 8.55
CA TRP A 152 0.26 1.66 8.25
C TRP A 152 0.25 2.46 9.54
N LYS A 153 0.87 3.64 9.55
CA LYS A 153 0.93 4.52 10.69
C LYS A 153 0.46 5.91 10.32
N TYR A 154 -0.27 6.53 11.21
CA TYR A 154 -0.70 7.91 11.11
C TYR A 154 -0.07 8.69 12.26
N PHE A 155 0.42 9.88 11.96
CA PHE A 155 1.16 10.69 12.91
C PHE A 155 0.35 11.93 13.29
N ASP A 156 0.48 12.32 14.55
CA ASP A 156 0.03 13.61 15.02
C ASP A 156 0.92 14.72 14.43
N LEU A 157 0.28 15.78 13.95
CA LEU A 157 1.00 16.87 13.29
C LEU A 157 1.73 17.81 14.25
N ASP A 158 1.28 17.86 15.51
CA ASP A 158 1.86 18.74 16.52
C ASP A 158 3.06 18.08 17.21
N PHE A 159 2.93 16.81 17.52
CA PHE A 159 3.93 16.07 18.34
C PHE A 159 4.76 15.08 17.52
N GLY A 160 4.38 14.77 16.29
CA GLY A 160 5.06 13.75 15.47
C GLY A 160 4.95 12.33 16.00
N THR A 161 4.07 12.09 16.97
CA THR A 161 3.84 10.78 17.57
C THR A 161 2.84 9.97 16.75
N VAL A 162 2.94 8.63 16.85
CA VAL A 162 1.99 7.74 16.16
C VAL A 162 0.67 7.75 16.91
N VAL A 163 -0.40 8.24 16.28
CA VAL A 163 -1.76 8.27 16.85
C VAL A 163 -2.60 7.07 16.46
N LYS A 164 -2.29 6.43 15.33
CA LYS A 164 -3.02 5.27 14.84
C LYS A 164 -2.10 4.34 14.10
N THR A 165 -2.29 3.04 14.32
CA THR A 165 -1.60 1.98 13.57
C THR A 165 -2.64 1.00 13.02
N GLU A 166 -2.50 0.64 11.77
CA GLU A 166 -3.32 -0.35 11.08
C GLU A 166 -2.41 -1.43 10.50
N GLN A 167 -2.87 -2.67 10.53
CA GLN A 167 -2.18 -3.80 9.90
C GLN A 167 -3.02 -4.31 8.74
N TYR A 168 -2.39 -4.43 7.59
CA TYR A 168 -3.05 -4.95 6.40
C TYR A 168 -2.36 -6.21 5.89
N LYS A 169 -3.16 -7.18 5.45
CA LYS A 169 -2.70 -8.36 4.75
C LYS A 169 -3.50 -8.52 3.46
N LEU A 170 -2.89 -8.17 2.32
CA LEU A 170 -3.52 -8.22 0.99
C LEU A 170 -4.88 -7.50 0.97
N ASP A 171 -4.89 -6.22 1.31
CA ASP A 171 -6.05 -5.31 1.46
C ASP A 171 -7.02 -5.59 2.62
N LYS A 172 -6.87 -6.72 3.31
CA LYS A 172 -7.67 -7.02 4.49
C LYS A 172 -7.06 -6.32 5.71
N LEU A 173 -7.88 -5.55 6.43
CA LEU A 173 -7.50 -4.97 7.71
C LEU A 173 -7.49 -6.08 8.76
N THR A 174 -6.34 -6.29 9.40
CA THR A 174 -6.22 -7.14 10.58
C THR A 174 -6.50 -6.27 11.80
N VAL A 175 -7.42 -6.70 12.68
CA VAL A 175 -7.86 -5.88 13.82
C VAL A 175 -6.68 -5.63 14.76
N ALA A 176 -6.40 -4.36 15.06
CA ALA A 176 -5.37 -3.96 16.01
C ALA A 176 -5.65 -4.58 17.40
N GLY A 177 -4.74 -5.40 17.90
CA GLY A 177 -4.85 -6.05 19.23
C GLY A 177 -5.15 -7.55 19.19
N GLN A 178 -5.57 -8.12 18.08
CA GLN A 178 -5.34 -9.54 17.85
C GLN A 178 -3.93 -9.65 17.27
N VAL A 179 -3.00 -10.14 18.07
CA VAL A 179 -1.86 -10.88 17.52
C VAL A 179 -2.53 -12.07 16.85
N GLU A 180 -3.07 -11.87 15.62
CA GLU A 180 -3.20 -13.00 14.75
C GLU A 180 -1.77 -13.47 14.63
N ASP A 181 -1.49 -14.61 15.24
CA ASP A 181 -0.32 -15.39 14.94
C ASP A 181 -0.12 -15.24 13.43
N GLU A 182 0.99 -14.64 13.03
CA GLU A 182 1.33 -14.42 11.61
C GLU A 182 1.31 -15.76 10.85
N LEU A 183 1.00 -16.81 11.53
CA LEU A 183 1.03 -18.24 11.26
C LEU A 183 -0.36 -18.90 11.23
N ALA A 184 -1.44 -18.17 11.53
CA ALA A 184 -2.78 -18.77 11.46
C ALA A 184 -3.14 -19.09 10.00
N PRO A 185 -3.60 -20.33 9.69
CA PRO A 185 -3.99 -20.72 8.34
C PRO A 185 -5.15 -19.82 7.88
N ILE A 186 -4.97 -19.17 6.74
CA ILE A 186 -6.06 -18.44 6.08
C ILE A 186 -6.99 -19.50 5.51
N ASP A 187 -8.21 -19.58 6.03
CA ASP A 187 -9.26 -20.41 5.44
C ASP A 187 -9.69 -19.79 4.11
N ILE A 188 -9.13 -20.32 3.01
CA ILE A 188 -9.38 -19.86 1.63
C ILE A 188 -10.59 -20.62 1.03
N SER A 189 -11.21 -21.53 1.77
CA SER A 189 -12.28 -22.40 1.24
C SER A 189 -13.61 -21.69 0.99
N ASN A 190 -13.79 -20.42 1.39
CA ASN A 190 -15.03 -19.67 1.26
C ASN A 190 -14.96 -18.56 0.18
N GLY A 191 -14.58 -18.92 -1.02
CA GLY A 191 -14.78 -18.14 -2.23
C GLY A 191 -16.06 -18.54 -2.98
N ALA A 192 -17.19 -18.70 -2.31
CA ALA A 192 -18.52 -18.68 -2.93
C ALA A 192 -19.60 -18.74 -1.85
N ASN A 193 -20.41 -17.69 -1.78
CA ASN A 193 -21.74 -17.63 -1.17
C ASN A 193 -21.94 -18.32 0.19
N THR A 194 -21.84 -17.57 1.28
CA THR A 194 -22.66 -17.88 2.45
C THR A 194 -23.16 -16.61 3.12
N LYS A 195 -24.49 -16.49 3.09
CA LYS A 195 -25.27 -15.60 3.95
C LYS A 195 -24.81 -15.81 5.40
N ALA A 196 -24.47 -14.71 6.06
CA ALA A 196 -24.18 -14.70 7.47
C ALA A 196 -25.27 -15.43 8.26
N LYS A 197 -24.93 -16.57 8.85
CA LYS A 197 -25.60 -17.09 10.03
C LYS A 197 -24.74 -16.72 11.23
N THR A 198 -25.27 -15.81 12.01
CA THR A 198 -24.79 -15.44 13.33
C THR A 198 -24.90 -16.66 14.22
N ASP A 199 -23.80 -17.30 14.57
CA ASP A 199 -23.76 -18.24 15.69
C ASP A 199 -22.98 -17.63 16.84
N THR A 200 -23.75 -17.33 17.84
CA THR A 200 -23.44 -16.90 19.18
C THR A 200 -22.73 -18.03 19.93
N THR A 201 -21.41 -17.92 20.19
CA THR A 201 -20.83 -18.67 21.31
C THR A 201 -19.57 -17.96 21.82
N GLY A 202 -19.62 -17.54 23.08
CA GLY A 202 -18.42 -17.33 23.91
C GLY A 202 -18.03 -15.90 24.23
N LYS A 203 -18.92 -14.91 24.27
CA LYS A 203 -18.66 -13.69 25.04
C LYS A 203 -18.91 -13.96 26.52
N LYS A 204 -17.87 -14.01 27.35
CA LYS A 204 -18.00 -13.81 28.79
C LYS A 204 -18.75 -12.49 29.00
N SER A 205 -20.01 -12.58 29.38
CA SER A 205 -20.85 -11.41 29.73
C SER A 205 -20.24 -10.76 30.96
N ILE A 206 -19.75 -9.54 30.79
CA ILE A 206 -19.47 -8.67 31.95
C ILE A 206 -20.78 -8.53 32.68
N ALA A 207 -20.80 -8.93 33.96
CA ALA A 207 -21.98 -8.87 34.79
C ALA A 207 -22.51 -7.43 34.83
N LYS A 208 -23.75 -7.23 34.37
CA LYS A 208 -24.40 -5.92 34.37
C LYS A 208 -24.46 -5.38 35.80
N PRO A 209 -24.21 -4.08 36.04
CA PRO A 209 -24.37 -3.44 37.34
C PRO A 209 -25.78 -3.71 37.91
N LYS A 210 -25.89 -3.86 39.20
CA LYS A 210 -27.19 -4.21 39.87
C LYS A 210 -28.29 -3.25 39.54
N GLU A 211 -28.01 -1.96 39.37
CA GLU A 211 -28.95 -0.91 39.01
C GLU A 211 -29.59 -1.13 37.61
N VAL A 212 -28.80 -1.64 36.65
CA VAL A 212 -29.28 -1.95 35.32
C VAL A 212 -30.18 -3.19 35.34
N GLN A 213 -29.85 -4.19 36.16
CA GLN A 213 -30.67 -5.39 36.32
C GLN A 213 -32.02 -5.09 36.98
N GLU A 214 -32.05 -4.18 37.97
CA GLU A 214 -33.31 -3.75 38.60
C GLU A 214 -34.17 -2.92 37.66
N TYR A 215 -33.56 -2.06 36.83
CA TYR A 215 -34.29 -1.30 35.81
C TYR A 215 -34.88 -2.21 34.75
N GLU A 216 -34.16 -3.21 34.26
CA GLU A 216 -34.65 -4.19 33.29
C GLU A 216 -35.77 -5.03 33.89
N LYS A 217 -35.69 -5.43 35.16
CA LYS A 217 -36.75 -6.17 35.87
C LYS A 217 -38.05 -5.35 36.05
N LYS A 218 -37.90 -4.06 36.38
CA LYS A 218 -39.03 -3.13 36.54
C LYS A 218 -39.76 -2.78 35.26
N ASN A 219 -39.06 -2.90 34.11
CA ASN A 219 -39.59 -2.55 32.80
C ASN A 219 -39.81 -3.76 31.87
N ALA A 220 -39.59 -4.97 32.35
CA ALA A 220 -39.88 -6.19 31.64
C ALA A 220 -41.41 -6.35 31.46
N GLY A 221 -41.94 -5.94 30.32
CA GLY A 221 -43.37 -5.99 29.98
C GLY A 221 -43.96 -4.66 29.50
N LYS A 222 -43.28 -3.55 29.60
CA LYS A 222 -43.74 -2.29 29.01
C LYS A 222 -43.39 -2.20 27.53
N LYS A 223 -44.40 -1.93 26.69
CA LYS A 223 -44.23 -1.74 25.24
C LYS A 223 -43.20 -0.65 24.99
N LYS A 224 -42.16 -0.95 24.19
CA LYS A 224 -41.19 0.04 23.70
C LYS A 224 -41.93 1.14 22.95
N VAL A 225 -41.80 2.37 23.46
CA VAL A 225 -42.30 3.56 22.75
C VAL A 225 -41.36 3.76 21.54
N LYS A 226 -41.95 3.70 20.33
CA LYS A 226 -41.22 4.10 19.10
C LYS A 226 -40.96 5.60 19.18
N THR A 227 -39.71 6.00 19.33
CA THR A 227 -39.28 7.39 19.08
C THR A 227 -39.50 7.69 17.59
N ARG A 228 -40.38 8.65 17.32
CA ARG A 228 -40.52 9.23 15.98
C ARG A 228 -39.24 9.95 15.64
N THR A 229 -38.57 9.52 14.58
CA THR A 229 -37.59 10.36 13.88
C THR A 229 -38.32 11.59 13.36
N GLY A 230 -37.97 12.79 13.88
CA GLY A 230 -38.52 14.04 13.39
C GLY A 230 -37.95 14.36 12.03
N GLU A 231 -38.72 14.11 10.96
CA GLU A 231 -38.60 14.82 9.71
C GLU A 231 -39.29 16.18 9.88
N THR A 232 -38.49 17.24 9.96
CA THR A 232 -38.98 18.60 9.73
C THR A 232 -38.83 18.87 8.23
N GLY A 233 -39.96 18.79 7.53
CA GLY A 233 -40.06 19.35 6.19
C GLY A 233 -40.10 20.88 6.25
N HIS A 234 -39.31 21.49 5.38
CA HIS A 234 -39.57 22.72 4.63
C HIS A 234 -38.69 22.75 3.40
#